data_b1572dd6c49162df4bc7d871ec427bff
#
_entry.id   b1572dd6c49162df4bc7d871ec427bff
#
_cell.length_a   1.000
_cell.length_b   1.000
_cell.length_c   1.000
_cell.angle_alpha   90.00
_cell.angle_beta   90.00
_cell.angle_gamma   90.00
#
_symmetry.space_group_name_H-M   'P 1'
#
loop_
_entity.id
_entity.type
_entity.pdbx_description
1 polymer ?
#
loop_
_entity_poly.entity_id
_entity_poly.type
_entity_poly.pdbx_seq_one_letter_code
_entity_poly.pdbx_strand_id
1 'polypeptide(L)'
;MRNFKPVDSKPRYWEEETPMEAHLKFGVIRLYPQAGKLCFCYPDYKDQYGATRMGKTVALHVDDVKANPEARAIFHTLCAD
;
A
#
# COMPACT_ATOMS: atom_id res chain seq x y z
N MET A 1 -17.00 -8.40 24.69
CA MET A 1 -17.05 -8.17 24.00
C MET A 1 -16.84 -7.86 23.31
N ARG A 2 -16.82 -7.82 23.51
CA ARG A 2 -16.91 -7.40 22.69
C ARG A 2 -16.65 -7.43 21.57
N ASN A 3 -16.87 -7.38 21.40
CA ASN A 3 -16.86 -7.25 20.30
C ASN A 3 -16.64 -6.89 19.36
N PHE A 4 -16.66 -6.92 19.27
CA PHE A 4 -16.58 -6.48 18.36
C PHE A 4 -16.68 -6.41 17.24
N LYS A 5 -16.95 -6.24 17.03
CA LYS A 5 -17.24 -6.04 16.05
C LYS A 5 -17.33 -5.79 15.10
N PRO A 6 -17.53 -5.69 14.98
CA PRO A 6 -17.81 -5.40 14.05
C PRO A 6 -17.93 -5.17 13.23
N VAL A 7 -18.08 -4.96 13.36
CA VAL A 7 -18.45 -4.68 12.68
C VAL A 7 -18.68 -4.19 11.80
N ASP A 8 -18.51 -3.79 12.14
CA ASP A 8 -19.02 -3.32 11.34
C ASP A 8 -18.94 -3.26 10.15
N SER A 9 -18.57 -3.18 10.07
CA SER A 9 -18.93 -3.84 8.84
C SER A 9 -18.76 -3.00 7.59
N LYS A 10 -17.92 -1.99 7.64
CA LYS A 10 -17.53 -1.29 6.43
C LYS A 10 -16.57 -2.18 5.64
N PRO A 11 -16.85 -2.41 4.35
CA PRO A 11 -15.88 -3.15 3.52
C PRO A 11 -14.56 -2.42 3.50
N ARG A 12 -13.51 -3.18 3.39
CA ARG A 12 -12.18 -2.61 3.32
C ARG A 12 -11.97 -2.02 1.94
N TYR A 13 -11.22 -0.92 1.85
CA TYR A 13 -11.06 -0.22 0.58
C TYR A 13 -10.49 -1.11 -0.52
N TRP A 14 -9.62 -2.04 -0.16
CA TRP A 14 -9.04 -2.95 -1.15
C TRP A 14 -10.02 -4.00 -1.66
N GLU A 15 -11.18 -4.12 -1.01
CA GLU A 15 -12.25 -5.02 -1.47
C GLU A 15 -13.25 -4.30 -2.35
N GLU A 16 -13.39 -2.99 -2.16
CA GLU A 16 -14.39 -2.21 -2.89
C GLU A 16 -13.85 -1.53 -4.13
N GLU A 17 -12.58 -1.16 -4.11
CA GLU A 17 -11.99 -0.35 -5.16
C GLU A 17 -10.93 -1.15 -5.90
N THR A 18 -10.99 -1.10 -7.24
CA THR A 18 -9.94 -1.67 -8.07
C THR A 18 -8.81 -0.67 -8.16
N PRO A 19 -7.62 -1.02 -7.67
CA PRO A 19 -6.50 -0.07 -7.68
C PRO A 19 -5.86 0.05 -9.06
N MET A 20 -5.16 1.16 -9.24
CA MET A 20 -4.17 1.24 -10.30
C MET A 20 -2.95 0.46 -9.81
N GLU A 21 -2.48 -0.48 -10.62
CA GLU A 21 -1.46 -1.41 -10.15
C GLU A 21 -0.28 -1.46 -11.11
N ALA A 22 0.91 -1.43 -10.55
CA ALA A 22 2.14 -1.56 -11.33
C ALA A 22 3.00 -2.67 -10.72
N HIS A 23 3.35 -3.64 -11.54
CA HIS A 23 4.18 -4.74 -11.09
C HIS A 23 5.64 -4.43 -11.38
N LEU A 24 6.43 -4.36 -10.32
CA LEU A 24 7.85 -4.08 -10.42
C LEU A 24 8.63 -5.38 -10.29
N LYS A 25 9.92 -5.31 -10.52
CA LYS A 25 10.78 -6.48 -10.39
C LYS A 25 10.75 -7.08 -9.00
N PHE A 26 10.68 -6.21 -7.97
CA PHE A 26 10.75 -6.65 -6.58
C PHE A 26 9.56 -6.19 -5.75
N GLY A 27 8.41 -6.04 -6.38
CA GLY A 27 7.23 -5.66 -5.61
C GLY A 27 6.12 -5.13 -6.49
N VAL A 28 5.07 -4.68 -5.86
CA VAL A 28 3.89 -4.15 -6.54
C VAL A 28 3.49 -2.84 -5.90
N ILE A 29 3.20 -1.86 -6.74
CA ILE A 29 2.64 -0.59 -6.27
C ILE A 29 1.16 -0.59 -6.60
N ARG A 30 0.31 -0.25 -5.63
CA ARG A 30 -1.13 -0.13 -5.83
C ARG A 30 -1.60 1.22 -5.34
N LEU A 31 -2.31 1.92 -6.21
CA LEU A 31 -2.92 3.20 -5.84
C LEU A 31 -4.43 3.04 -5.80
N TYR A 32 -5.03 3.37 -4.67
CA TYR A 32 -6.47 3.37 -4.48
C TYR A 32 -6.92 4.84 -4.45
N PRO A 33 -7.24 5.43 -5.61
CA PRO A 33 -7.49 6.87 -5.67
C PRO A 33 -8.70 7.34 -4.86
N GLN A 34 -9.75 6.53 -4.81
CA GLN A 34 -10.94 6.92 -4.05
C GLN A 34 -10.71 6.80 -2.55
N ALA A 35 -9.98 5.78 -2.14
CA ALA A 35 -9.66 5.59 -0.74
C ALA A 35 -8.51 6.48 -0.28
N GLY A 36 -7.75 7.04 -1.22
CA GLY A 36 -6.61 7.89 -0.90
C GLY A 36 -5.45 7.10 -0.29
N LYS A 37 -5.21 5.91 -0.80
CA LYS A 37 -4.14 5.04 -0.29
C LYS A 37 -3.16 4.67 -1.39
N LEU A 38 -1.89 4.75 -1.06
CA LEU A 38 -0.80 4.29 -1.92
C LEU A 38 -0.09 3.16 -1.18
N CYS A 39 -0.10 1.98 -1.78
CA CYS A 39 0.42 0.78 -1.13
C CYS A 39 1.65 0.26 -1.86
N PHE A 40 2.64 -0.16 -1.07
CA PHE A 40 3.82 -0.84 -1.57
C PHE A 40 3.80 -2.25 -1.01
N CYS A 41 3.75 -3.24 -1.90
CA CYS A 41 3.67 -4.63 -1.52
C CYS A 41 4.98 -5.32 -1.87
N TYR A 42 5.66 -5.85 -0.87
CA TYR A 42 6.89 -6.60 -1.10
C TYR A 42 6.55 -8.04 -1.42
N PRO A 43 7.36 -8.70 -2.26
CA PRO A 43 7.10 -10.10 -2.59
C PRO A 43 7.39 -11.00 -1.39
N ASP A 44 6.80 -12.19 -1.42
CA ASP A 44 7.14 -13.21 -0.45
C ASP A 44 8.61 -13.59 -0.62
N TYR A 45 9.23 -14.00 0.46
CA TYR A 45 10.65 -14.35 0.44
C TYR A 45 10.88 -15.60 1.29
N LYS A 46 12.02 -16.23 1.08
CA LYS A 46 12.44 -17.35 1.90
C LYS A 46 13.45 -16.88 2.93
N ASP A 47 13.24 -17.28 4.17
CA ASP A 47 14.16 -16.94 5.24
C ASP A 47 15.37 -17.88 5.21
N GLN A 48 16.27 -17.70 6.19
CA GLN A 48 17.50 -18.49 6.26
C GLN A 48 17.25 -19.98 6.49
N TYR A 49 16.05 -20.34 6.92
CA TYR A 49 15.67 -21.73 7.14
C TYR A 49 14.89 -22.32 5.98
N GLY A 50 14.71 -21.56 4.91
CA GLY A 50 13.98 -22.01 3.74
C GLY A 50 12.47 -21.92 3.85
N ALA A 51 11.95 -21.36 4.94
CA ALA A 51 10.52 -21.18 5.09
C ALA A 51 10.05 -19.96 4.31
N THR A 52 8.90 -20.07 3.65
CA THR A 52 8.34 -18.95 2.92
C THR A 52 7.71 -17.97 3.90
N ARG A 53 8.11 -16.71 3.80
CA ARG A 53 7.57 -15.62 4.59
C ARG A 53 6.81 -14.67 3.69
N MET A 54 5.70 -14.16 4.20
CA MET A 54 4.90 -13.19 3.45
C MET A 54 5.60 -11.84 3.40
N GLY A 55 5.59 -11.24 2.22
CA GLY A 55 6.08 -9.88 2.07
C GLY A 55 5.18 -8.89 2.78
N LYS A 56 5.76 -7.80 3.25
CA LYS A 56 5.01 -6.78 3.95
C LYS A 56 4.33 -5.85 2.96
N THR A 57 3.18 -5.32 3.38
CA THR A 57 2.51 -4.25 2.66
C THR A 57 2.56 -2.99 3.51
N VAL A 58 3.03 -1.90 2.91
CA VAL A 58 3.09 -0.60 3.56
C VAL A 58 2.12 0.32 2.83
N ALA A 59 1.27 1.00 3.58
CA ALA A 59 0.30 1.91 2.99
C ALA A 59 0.57 3.33 3.44
N LEU A 60 0.53 4.26 2.49
CA LEU A 60 0.66 5.68 2.75
C LEU A 60 -0.67 6.37 2.41
N HIS A 61 -0.99 7.40 3.18
CA HIS A 61 -2.15 8.23 2.88
C HIS A 61 -1.78 9.25 1.79
N VAL A 62 -2.52 9.25 0.70
CA VAL A 62 -2.23 10.14 -0.42
C VAL A 62 -2.32 11.61 0.00
N ASP A 63 -3.33 11.95 0.81
CA ASP A 63 -3.49 13.33 1.28
C ASP A 63 -2.31 13.78 2.14
N ASP A 64 -1.75 12.88 2.92
CA ASP A 64 -0.56 13.15 3.72
C ASP A 64 0.62 13.50 2.83
N VAL A 65 0.81 12.70 1.78
CA VAL A 65 1.90 12.92 0.82
C VAL A 65 1.72 14.26 0.11
N LYS A 66 0.50 14.54 -0.33
CA LYS A 66 0.21 15.79 -1.05
C LYS A 66 0.39 17.02 -0.19
N ALA A 67 0.10 16.90 1.11
CA ALA A 67 0.20 18.04 2.02
C ALA A 67 1.63 18.30 2.49
N ASN A 68 2.56 17.38 2.22
CA ASN A 68 3.94 17.47 2.70
C ASN A 68 4.85 17.89 1.54
N PRO A 69 5.45 19.11 1.58
CA PRO A 69 6.31 19.58 0.49
C PRO A 69 7.51 18.68 0.24
N GLU A 70 8.08 18.10 1.31
CA GLU A 70 9.24 17.23 1.17
C GLU A 70 8.87 15.92 0.49
N ALA A 71 7.71 15.37 0.85
CA ALA A 71 7.23 14.14 0.20
C ALA A 71 6.93 14.40 -1.27
N ARG A 72 6.32 15.53 -1.59
CA ARG A 72 6.04 15.90 -2.97
C ARG A 72 7.33 16.04 -3.77
N ALA A 73 8.36 16.63 -3.17
CA ALA A 73 9.66 16.78 -3.82
C ALA A 73 10.29 15.43 -4.10
N ILE A 74 10.17 14.47 -3.16
CA ILE A 74 10.70 13.13 -3.34
C ILE A 74 10.03 12.45 -4.53
N PHE A 75 8.71 12.49 -4.60
CA PHE A 75 7.99 11.88 -5.72
C PHE A 75 8.29 12.57 -7.05
N HIS A 76 8.41 13.90 -7.02
CA HIS A 76 8.76 14.63 -8.22
C HIS A 76 10.13 14.21 -8.74
N THR A 77 11.11 14.14 -7.84
CA THR A 77 12.46 13.73 -8.19
C THR A 77 12.49 12.29 -8.70
N LEU A 78 11.74 11.41 -8.05
CA LEU A 78 11.65 10.01 -8.44
C LEU A 78 11.14 9.85 -9.87
N CYS A 79 10.17 10.67 -10.27
CA CYS A 79 9.55 10.57 -11.59
C CYS A 79 10.25 11.42 -12.64
N ALA A 80 11.24 12.21 -12.26
CA ALA A 80 12.00 13.03 -13.20
C ALA A 80 12.99 12.16 -13.98
N ASP A 81 13.14 12.48 -15.25
CA ASP A 81 14.12 11.78 -16.08
C ASP A 81 15.51 12.37 -15.94
#